data_3e7fed98b58748d7e7fc1871ac5779b3
#
_entry.id   3e7fed98b58748d7e7fc1871ac5779b3
#
_cell.length_a   1.000
_cell.length_b   1.000
_cell.length_c   1.000
_cell.angle_alpha   90.00
_cell.angle_beta   90.00
_cell.angle_gamma   90.00
#
_symmetry.space_group_name_H-M   'P 1'
#
loop_
_entity.id
_entity.type
_entity.pdbx_description
1 polymer ?
#
loop_
_entity_poly.entity_id
_entity_poly.type
_entity_poly.pdbx_seq_one_letter_code
_entity_poly.pdbx_strand_id
1 'polypeptide(L)'
;MLFVDTSPQEKREALRDALTDDGILRLPGAFSPLVAMLFEEQGFDGVYISGAVLSADLGLPDVGLTTMPEVLQRGRQIARVTNLPSIIDVDTGFGETLNMARTVQGLEEHGLAGCHLEDQVNPKRCGHLDHKSLVPTETMVQKIRAAVQARRDDNFLLIARTDARSVEGMDAALDRARTYVEAGADGLFPEGLTTEREFARFGEAFDVPLLANMTEFGKSPLLEASKLDELGYDLVIYPVTSLRLAMKTVEEGFETIQEEDTQQSLLGDMQTRSGLYELLQYSRYNTFDDSIYNFSLDDDGSETGTEGT
;
A
#
# COMPACT_ATOMS: atom_id res chain seq x y z
N MET A 1 9.17 6.27 -13.75
CA MET A 1 9.94 7.56 -13.76
C MET A 1 11.28 7.33 -14.41
N LEU A 2 12.01 8.40 -14.77
CA LEU A 2 13.32 8.27 -15.47
C LEU A 2 14.38 7.55 -14.65
N PHE A 3 14.26 7.55 -13.31
CA PHE A 3 15.30 7.04 -12.42
C PHE A 3 14.80 5.99 -11.43
N VAL A 4 13.69 5.34 -11.77
CA VAL A 4 13.27 4.10 -11.12
C VAL A 4 13.83 2.96 -11.95
N ASP A 5 14.73 2.19 -11.36
CA ASP A 5 15.54 1.20 -12.07
C ASP A 5 14.89 -0.21 -12.02
N THR A 6 13.95 -0.43 -11.11
CA THR A 6 13.26 -1.71 -10.90
C THR A 6 11.94 -1.77 -11.67
N SER A 7 11.78 -2.78 -12.51
CA SER A 7 10.53 -3.03 -13.24
C SER A 7 9.41 -3.49 -12.31
N PRO A 8 8.13 -3.40 -12.72
CA PRO A 8 7.02 -3.94 -11.94
C PRO A 8 7.13 -5.44 -11.63
N GLN A 9 7.69 -6.22 -12.53
CA GLN A 9 7.92 -7.65 -12.32
C GLN A 9 8.98 -7.90 -11.25
N GLU A 10 10.14 -7.24 -11.35
CA GLU A 10 11.19 -7.35 -10.34
C GLU A 10 10.71 -6.95 -8.93
N LYS A 11 9.84 -5.94 -8.81
CA LYS A 11 9.24 -5.57 -7.52
C LYS A 11 8.33 -6.66 -6.96
N ARG A 12 7.59 -7.37 -7.80
CA ARG A 12 6.75 -8.50 -7.40
C ARG A 12 7.60 -9.68 -6.95
N GLU A 13 8.64 -10.01 -7.71
CA GLU A 13 9.62 -11.04 -7.36
C GLU A 13 10.29 -10.71 -6.02
N ALA A 14 10.79 -9.49 -5.86
CA ALA A 14 11.42 -9.04 -4.62
C ALA A 14 10.48 -9.11 -3.40
N LEU A 15 9.19 -8.79 -3.57
CA LEU A 15 8.20 -8.94 -2.50
C LEU A 15 8.02 -10.42 -2.11
N ARG A 16 7.93 -11.31 -3.11
CA ARG A 16 7.78 -12.75 -2.85
C ARG A 16 9.01 -13.35 -2.18
N ASP A 17 10.19 -12.97 -2.64
CA ASP A 17 11.44 -13.42 -2.05
C ASP A 17 11.56 -12.95 -0.59
N ALA A 18 11.26 -11.67 -0.32
CA ALA A 18 11.30 -11.11 1.01
C ALA A 18 10.30 -11.76 1.99
N LEU A 19 9.18 -12.28 1.50
CA LEU A 19 8.22 -13.05 2.32
C LEU A 19 8.70 -14.47 2.67
N THR A 20 9.81 -14.94 2.09
CA THR A 20 10.43 -16.23 2.43
C THR A 20 11.62 -16.09 3.37
N ASP A 21 12.09 -14.86 3.59
CA ASP A 21 13.17 -14.54 4.51
C ASP A 21 12.64 -14.40 5.95
N ASP A 22 13.54 -14.53 6.95
CA ASP A 22 13.18 -14.28 8.35
C ASP A 22 12.91 -12.78 8.59
N GLY A 23 11.85 -12.48 9.33
CA GLY A 23 11.49 -11.13 9.77
C GLY A 23 10.24 -10.58 9.10
N ILE A 24 9.71 -9.50 9.68
CA ILE A 24 8.44 -8.86 9.25
C ILE A 24 8.69 -7.67 8.33
N LEU A 25 8.01 -7.62 7.19
CA LEU A 25 8.06 -6.50 6.25
C LEU A 25 7.19 -5.34 6.73
N ARG A 26 7.76 -4.13 6.75
CA ARG A 26 7.09 -2.90 7.20
C ARG A 26 6.68 -2.07 5.98
N LEU A 27 5.37 -1.91 5.79
CA LEU A 27 4.77 -1.20 4.67
C LEU A 27 3.97 0.02 5.17
N PRO A 28 4.59 1.20 5.32
CA PRO A 28 3.86 2.41 5.68
C PRO A 28 2.92 2.87 4.58
N GLY A 29 1.81 3.51 4.99
CA GLY A 29 0.79 4.03 4.09
C GLY A 29 1.18 5.33 3.42
N ALA A 30 1.29 5.35 2.09
CA ALA A 30 1.56 6.55 1.31
C ALA A 30 0.27 7.19 0.79
N PHE A 31 0.04 8.47 1.10
CA PHE A 31 -1.06 9.24 0.52
C PHE A 31 -0.68 9.95 -0.79
N SER A 32 0.62 10.07 -1.08
CA SER A 32 1.11 10.72 -2.29
C SER A 32 2.39 10.05 -2.81
N PRO A 33 2.75 10.27 -4.10
CA PRO A 33 4.02 9.81 -4.65
C PRO A 33 5.25 10.29 -3.85
N LEU A 34 5.24 11.54 -3.39
CA LEU A 34 6.36 12.12 -2.64
C LEU A 34 6.62 11.37 -1.32
N VAL A 35 5.54 10.96 -0.63
CA VAL A 35 5.64 10.18 0.60
C VAL A 35 6.22 8.78 0.34
N ALA A 36 5.89 8.15 -0.80
CA ALA A 36 6.48 6.86 -1.17
C ALA A 36 7.99 6.95 -1.43
N MET A 37 8.46 8.04 -2.05
CA MET A 37 9.89 8.31 -2.22
C MET A 37 10.61 8.47 -0.87
N LEU A 38 9.96 9.16 0.08
CA LEU A 38 10.49 9.32 1.43
C LEU A 38 10.61 7.97 2.17
N PHE A 39 9.66 7.06 2.00
CA PHE A 39 9.73 5.73 2.61
C PHE A 39 10.89 4.90 2.06
N GLU A 40 11.16 4.99 0.76
CA GLU A 40 12.32 4.35 0.14
C GLU A 40 13.64 4.92 0.71
N GLU A 41 13.76 6.25 0.83
CA GLU A 41 14.92 6.90 1.44
C GLU A 41 15.15 6.47 2.88
N GLN A 42 14.07 6.22 3.63
CA GLN A 42 14.12 5.77 5.03
C GLN A 42 14.34 4.26 5.19
N GLY A 43 14.42 3.50 4.10
CA GLY A 43 14.71 2.07 4.13
C GLY A 43 13.56 1.19 4.61
N PHE A 44 12.33 1.53 4.29
CA PHE A 44 11.18 0.64 4.46
C PHE A 44 11.16 -0.45 3.39
N ASP A 45 10.44 -1.54 3.67
CA ASP A 45 10.48 -2.76 2.87
C ASP A 45 9.48 -2.73 1.69
N GLY A 46 8.47 -1.86 1.77
CA GLY A 46 7.46 -1.68 0.73
C GLY A 46 6.57 -0.48 1.01
N VAL A 47 5.57 -0.26 0.16
CA VAL A 47 4.59 0.82 0.29
C VAL A 47 3.20 0.24 0.35
N TYR A 48 2.41 0.70 1.31
CA TYR A 48 0.98 0.40 1.36
C TYR A 48 0.14 1.57 0.84
N ILE A 49 -0.90 1.27 0.06
CA ILE A 49 -1.84 2.27 -0.49
C ILE A 49 -3.22 1.97 0.06
N SER A 50 -3.61 2.73 1.08
CA SER A 50 -4.85 2.55 1.83
C SER A 50 -6.05 3.13 1.09
N GLY A 51 -7.15 2.38 1.01
CA GLY A 51 -8.45 2.87 0.51
C GLY A 51 -9.00 4.01 1.35
N ALA A 52 -8.87 3.94 2.67
CA ALA A 52 -9.29 5.00 3.59
C ALA A 52 -8.51 6.31 3.35
N VAL A 53 -7.21 6.20 3.12
CA VAL A 53 -6.34 7.36 2.82
C VAL A 53 -6.68 7.94 1.45
N LEU A 54 -6.90 7.10 0.44
CA LEU A 54 -7.28 7.54 -0.90
C LEU A 54 -8.64 8.25 -0.88
N SER A 55 -9.62 7.70 -0.16
CA SER A 55 -10.93 8.34 0.03
C SER A 55 -10.79 9.71 0.69
N ALA A 56 -10.03 9.79 1.79
CA ALA A 56 -9.81 11.04 2.52
C ALA A 56 -9.12 12.12 1.66
N ASP A 57 -8.11 11.75 0.86
CA ASP A 57 -7.40 12.65 -0.05
C ASP A 57 -8.31 13.19 -1.17
N LEU A 58 -9.34 12.41 -1.55
CA LEU A 58 -10.41 12.85 -2.46
C LEU A 58 -11.52 13.66 -1.75
N GLY A 59 -11.44 13.88 -0.45
CA GLY A 59 -12.48 14.54 0.35
C GLY A 59 -13.73 13.67 0.58
N LEU A 60 -13.59 12.35 0.47
CA LEU A 60 -14.67 11.39 0.63
C LEU A 60 -14.54 10.59 1.93
N PRO A 61 -15.64 10.19 2.57
CA PRO A 61 -15.60 9.21 3.65
C PRO A 61 -15.28 7.81 3.11
N ASP A 62 -14.64 6.99 3.95
CA ASP A 62 -14.27 5.60 3.63
C ASP A 62 -15.47 4.64 3.75
N VAL A 63 -16.35 4.68 2.77
CA VAL A 63 -17.59 3.87 2.71
C VAL A 63 -17.83 3.27 1.30
N GLY A 64 -16.75 2.95 0.58
CA GLY A 64 -16.84 2.32 -0.74
C GLY A 64 -17.33 3.28 -1.85
N LEU A 65 -17.03 4.59 -1.74
CA LEU A 65 -17.36 5.59 -2.76
C LEU A 65 -16.31 5.70 -3.87
N THR A 66 -15.09 5.27 -3.61
CA THR A 66 -14.02 5.27 -4.59
C THR A 66 -14.30 4.28 -5.71
N THR A 67 -13.87 4.64 -6.92
CA THR A 67 -14.04 3.82 -8.10
C THR A 67 -12.75 3.11 -8.48
N MET A 68 -12.85 1.99 -9.20
CA MET A 68 -11.67 1.27 -9.71
C MET A 68 -10.69 2.18 -10.48
N PRO A 69 -11.12 3.07 -11.41
CA PRO A 69 -10.20 3.99 -12.09
C PRO A 69 -9.43 4.92 -11.16
N GLU A 70 -10.06 5.46 -10.12
CA GLU A 70 -9.41 6.33 -9.14
C GLU A 70 -8.33 5.56 -8.36
N VAL A 71 -8.65 4.34 -7.92
CA VAL A 71 -7.71 3.46 -7.21
C VAL A 71 -6.55 3.05 -8.11
N LEU A 72 -6.80 2.63 -9.36
CA LEU A 72 -5.76 2.30 -10.33
C LEU A 72 -4.85 3.49 -10.63
N GLN A 73 -5.43 4.68 -10.82
CA GLN A 73 -4.66 5.90 -11.11
C GLN A 73 -3.75 6.28 -9.94
N ARG A 74 -4.26 6.27 -8.70
CA ARG A 74 -3.45 6.56 -7.51
C ARG A 74 -2.38 5.50 -7.31
N GLY A 75 -2.73 4.21 -7.44
CA GLY A 75 -1.79 3.11 -7.38
C GLY A 75 -0.61 3.31 -8.33
N ARG A 76 -0.89 3.60 -9.60
CA ARG A 76 0.14 3.89 -10.59
C ARG A 76 1.01 5.10 -10.24
N GLN A 77 0.38 6.19 -9.76
CA GLN A 77 1.13 7.40 -9.39
C GLN A 77 2.18 7.12 -8.31
N ILE A 78 1.83 6.29 -7.33
CA ILE A 78 2.70 5.91 -6.21
C ILE A 78 3.71 4.84 -6.66
N ALA A 79 3.28 3.72 -7.22
CA ALA A 79 4.14 2.60 -7.56
C ALA A 79 5.26 2.95 -8.56
N ARG A 80 5.05 3.93 -9.45
CA ARG A 80 6.01 4.29 -10.50
C ARG A 80 7.16 5.21 -10.04
N VAL A 81 7.13 5.75 -8.82
CA VAL A 81 8.12 6.73 -8.35
C VAL A 81 9.12 6.15 -7.36
N THR A 82 8.96 4.91 -6.97
CA THR A 82 9.81 4.20 -6.01
C THR A 82 10.24 2.85 -6.57
N ASN A 83 11.37 2.31 -6.11
CA ASN A 83 11.80 0.94 -6.40
C ASN A 83 11.14 -0.09 -5.47
N LEU A 84 10.47 0.36 -4.42
CA LEU A 84 9.77 -0.52 -3.47
C LEU A 84 8.53 -1.18 -4.09
N PRO A 85 8.21 -2.43 -3.71
CA PRO A 85 6.93 -3.05 -4.03
C PRO A 85 5.78 -2.30 -3.36
N SER A 86 4.64 -2.21 -4.02
CA SER A 86 3.45 -1.51 -3.50
C SER A 86 2.25 -2.44 -3.47
N ILE A 87 1.59 -2.54 -2.29
CA ILE A 87 0.33 -3.28 -2.07
C ILE A 87 -0.79 -2.26 -1.91
N ILE A 88 -1.95 -2.52 -2.51
CA ILE A 88 -3.09 -1.60 -2.51
C ILE A 88 -4.37 -2.24 -1.98
N ASP A 89 -5.18 -1.45 -1.30
CA ASP A 89 -6.54 -1.75 -0.90
C ASP A 89 -7.49 -1.67 -2.12
N VAL A 90 -8.27 -2.71 -2.36
CA VAL A 90 -9.28 -2.72 -3.42
C VAL A 90 -10.71 -2.88 -2.88
N ASP A 91 -10.92 -2.56 -1.61
CA ASP A 91 -12.21 -2.67 -0.94
C ASP A 91 -12.85 -4.06 -1.21
N THR A 92 -14.05 -4.09 -1.75
CA THR A 92 -14.76 -5.33 -2.11
C THR A 92 -14.55 -5.79 -3.55
N GLY A 93 -13.58 -5.20 -4.29
CA GLY A 93 -13.22 -5.55 -5.68
C GLY A 93 -14.01 -4.81 -6.76
N PHE A 94 -14.69 -3.71 -6.39
CA PHE A 94 -15.45 -2.82 -7.29
C PHE A 94 -16.60 -3.49 -8.05
N GLY A 95 -17.13 -4.56 -7.51
CA GLY A 95 -18.26 -5.32 -8.07
C GLY A 95 -18.13 -6.83 -7.85
N GLU A 96 -18.68 -7.61 -8.77
CA GLU A 96 -18.67 -9.07 -8.72
C GLU A 96 -17.41 -9.68 -9.36
N THR A 97 -17.40 -10.97 -9.62
CA THR A 97 -16.23 -11.75 -10.09
C THR A 97 -15.53 -11.15 -11.32
N LEU A 98 -16.29 -10.71 -12.33
CA LEU A 98 -15.70 -10.10 -13.53
C LEU A 98 -15.05 -8.74 -13.25
N ASN A 99 -15.60 -7.97 -12.31
CA ASN A 99 -14.99 -6.72 -11.87
C ASN A 99 -13.67 -7.01 -11.11
N MET A 100 -13.67 -8.01 -10.22
CA MET A 100 -12.45 -8.40 -9.50
C MET A 100 -11.35 -8.87 -10.46
N ALA A 101 -11.68 -9.71 -11.45
CA ALA A 101 -10.76 -10.13 -12.51
C ALA A 101 -10.14 -8.93 -13.25
N ARG A 102 -10.99 -7.97 -13.65
CA ARG A 102 -10.55 -6.74 -14.31
C ARG A 102 -9.69 -5.86 -13.39
N THR A 103 -10.01 -5.83 -12.11
CA THR A 103 -9.25 -5.06 -11.10
C THR A 103 -7.83 -5.59 -10.99
N VAL A 104 -7.63 -6.90 -10.83
CA VAL A 104 -6.29 -7.52 -10.75
C VAL A 104 -5.47 -7.21 -11.99
N GLN A 105 -6.01 -7.42 -13.19
CA GLN A 105 -5.29 -7.11 -14.43
C GLN A 105 -4.92 -5.62 -14.52
N GLY A 106 -5.84 -4.74 -14.13
CA GLY A 106 -5.57 -3.30 -14.09
C GLY A 106 -4.47 -2.93 -13.10
N LEU A 107 -4.40 -3.59 -11.93
CA LEU A 107 -3.34 -3.37 -10.95
C LEU A 107 -1.98 -3.81 -11.46
N GLU A 108 -1.90 -4.98 -12.10
CA GLU A 108 -0.66 -5.46 -12.72
C GLU A 108 -0.15 -4.51 -13.80
N GLU A 109 -1.05 -4.02 -14.68
CA GLU A 109 -0.75 -3.04 -15.73
C GLU A 109 -0.28 -1.69 -15.18
N HIS A 110 -0.70 -1.35 -13.96
CA HIS A 110 -0.30 -0.12 -13.27
C HIS A 110 0.92 -0.28 -12.35
N GLY A 111 1.53 -1.47 -12.32
CA GLY A 111 2.81 -1.72 -11.64
C GLY A 111 2.70 -2.03 -10.16
N LEU A 112 1.52 -2.41 -9.67
CA LEU A 112 1.33 -2.86 -8.29
C LEU A 112 1.93 -4.25 -8.09
N ALA A 113 2.40 -4.52 -6.87
CA ALA A 113 2.96 -5.81 -6.49
C ALA A 113 1.92 -6.75 -5.85
N GLY A 114 0.83 -6.21 -5.35
CA GLY A 114 -0.24 -6.97 -4.75
C GLY A 114 -1.44 -6.11 -4.35
N CYS A 115 -2.48 -6.78 -3.90
CA CYS A 115 -3.66 -6.13 -3.33
C CYS A 115 -4.27 -6.98 -2.22
N HIS A 116 -5.12 -6.36 -1.41
CA HIS A 116 -6.05 -7.09 -0.57
C HIS A 116 -7.50 -6.77 -0.92
N LEU A 117 -8.34 -7.80 -0.80
CA LEU A 117 -9.78 -7.80 -1.04
C LEU A 117 -10.50 -8.20 0.23
N GLU A 118 -11.58 -7.49 0.61
CA GLU A 118 -12.32 -7.78 1.84
C GLU A 118 -13.70 -8.42 1.61
N ASP A 119 -14.18 -9.17 2.62
CA ASP A 119 -15.44 -9.92 2.58
C ASP A 119 -16.67 -9.11 3.06
N GLN A 120 -16.60 -7.79 3.03
CA GLN A 120 -17.74 -6.94 3.40
C GLN A 120 -18.79 -6.83 2.27
N VAL A 121 -20.02 -6.54 2.66
CA VAL A 121 -21.08 -6.10 1.74
C VAL A 121 -20.84 -4.63 1.40
N ASN A 122 -20.91 -4.27 0.12
CA ASN A 122 -20.84 -2.86 -0.31
C ASN A 122 -22.22 -2.17 -0.14
N PRO A 123 -22.32 -0.96 0.41
CA PRO A 123 -21.24 -0.07 0.84
C PRO A 123 -20.53 -0.56 2.10
N LYS A 124 -19.21 -0.73 1.98
CA LYS A 124 -18.36 -1.20 3.09
C LYS A 124 -18.19 -0.15 4.18
N ARG A 125 -17.61 -0.55 5.31
CA ARG A 125 -17.22 0.35 6.39
C ARG A 125 -15.77 0.13 6.77
N CYS A 126 -15.16 1.14 7.37
CA CYS A 126 -13.83 0.97 7.97
C CYS A 126 -13.82 -0.24 8.92
N GLY A 127 -12.78 -1.07 8.84
CA GLY A 127 -12.67 -2.32 9.59
C GLY A 127 -12.78 -2.19 11.10
N HIS A 128 -12.45 -1.03 11.65
CA HIS A 128 -12.54 -0.72 13.10
C HIS A 128 -13.90 -0.13 13.53
N LEU A 129 -14.83 0.10 12.60
CA LEU A 129 -16.19 0.55 12.93
C LEU A 129 -17.14 -0.64 13.17
N ASP A 130 -18.26 -0.34 13.86
CA ASP A 130 -19.34 -1.30 14.08
C ASP A 130 -20.32 -1.35 12.91
N HIS A 131 -21.26 -2.30 12.97
CA HIS A 131 -22.34 -2.47 11.99
C HIS A 131 -21.86 -2.82 10.56
N LYS A 132 -20.76 -3.56 10.47
CA LYS A 132 -20.34 -4.20 9.22
C LYS A 132 -21.28 -5.37 8.88
N SER A 133 -21.42 -5.64 7.59
CA SER A 133 -22.12 -6.82 7.08
C SER A 133 -21.18 -7.57 6.14
N LEU A 134 -21.18 -8.89 6.24
CA LEU A 134 -20.32 -9.75 5.42
C LEU A 134 -21.11 -10.40 4.29
N VAL A 135 -20.46 -10.60 3.16
CA VAL A 135 -20.98 -11.47 2.12
C VAL A 135 -20.91 -12.94 2.55
N PRO A 136 -21.73 -13.84 1.99
CA PRO A 136 -21.54 -15.28 2.15
C PRO A 136 -20.11 -15.68 1.79
N THR A 137 -19.54 -16.66 2.49
CA THR A 137 -18.18 -17.16 2.25
C THR A 137 -17.95 -17.54 0.79
N GLU A 138 -18.95 -18.17 0.17
CA GLU A 138 -18.91 -18.60 -1.25
C GLU A 138 -18.76 -17.40 -2.20
N THR A 139 -19.37 -16.26 -1.89
CA THR A 139 -19.24 -15.05 -2.70
C THR A 139 -17.80 -14.54 -2.69
N MET A 140 -17.15 -14.50 -1.52
CA MET A 140 -15.74 -14.13 -1.41
C MET A 140 -14.83 -15.14 -2.12
N VAL A 141 -15.08 -16.43 -1.95
CA VAL A 141 -14.38 -17.52 -2.66
C VAL A 141 -14.43 -17.33 -4.18
N GLN A 142 -15.60 -16.99 -4.73
CA GLN A 142 -15.76 -16.76 -6.17
C GLN A 142 -14.93 -15.57 -6.64
N LYS A 143 -14.87 -14.49 -5.87
CA LYS A 143 -14.04 -13.31 -6.16
C LYS A 143 -12.53 -13.63 -6.08
N ILE A 144 -12.09 -14.37 -5.06
CA ILE A 144 -10.70 -14.84 -4.93
C ILE A 144 -10.30 -15.69 -6.15
N ARG A 145 -11.11 -16.70 -6.51
CA ARG A 145 -10.85 -17.53 -7.69
C ARG A 145 -10.80 -16.73 -8.99
N ALA A 146 -11.67 -15.73 -9.15
CA ALA A 146 -11.65 -14.86 -10.30
C ALA A 146 -10.36 -14.02 -10.36
N ALA A 147 -9.89 -13.51 -9.22
CA ALA A 147 -8.62 -12.81 -9.09
C ALA A 147 -7.42 -13.71 -9.46
N VAL A 148 -7.36 -14.92 -8.89
CA VAL A 148 -6.30 -15.92 -9.16
C VAL A 148 -6.25 -16.30 -10.63
N GLN A 149 -7.40 -16.55 -11.27
CA GLN A 149 -7.45 -16.91 -12.68
C GLN A 149 -7.14 -15.75 -13.63
N ALA A 150 -7.36 -14.51 -13.19
CA ALA A 150 -7.16 -13.32 -14.01
C ALA A 150 -5.74 -12.79 -13.95
N ARG A 151 -5.01 -13.01 -12.87
CA ARG A 151 -3.63 -12.56 -12.73
C ARG A 151 -2.74 -13.20 -13.78
N ARG A 152 -1.79 -12.43 -14.31
CA ARG A 152 -0.86 -12.83 -15.38
C ARG A 152 0.54 -13.14 -14.85
N ASP A 153 0.87 -12.59 -13.71
CA ASP A 153 2.15 -12.78 -13.02
C ASP A 153 1.89 -13.48 -11.68
N ASP A 154 2.37 -14.69 -11.53
CA ASP A 154 2.17 -15.50 -10.32
C ASP A 154 2.78 -14.86 -9.07
N ASN A 155 3.70 -13.90 -9.25
CA ASN A 155 4.28 -13.12 -8.15
C ASN A 155 3.35 -11.99 -7.66
N PHE A 156 2.28 -11.65 -8.37
CA PHE A 156 1.31 -10.67 -7.87
C PHE A 156 0.62 -11.22 -6.62
N LEU A 157 0.79 -10.53 -5.47
CA LEU A 157 0.32 -10.98 -4.15
C LEU A 157 -1.17 -10.68 -3.98
N LEU A 158 -2.00 -11.73 -3.80
CA LEU A 158 -3.41 -11.59 -3.47
C LEU A 158 -3.67 -11.94 -2.01
N ILE A 159 -4.02 -10.94 -1.20
CA ILE A 159 -4.32 -11.10 0.23
C ILE A 159 -5.84 -11.10 0.42
N ALA A 160 -6.38 -12.10 1.10
CA ALA A 160 -7.79 -12.10 1.49
C ALA A 160 -7.95 -11.48 2.88
N ARG A 161 -8.69 -10.37 2.95
CA ARG A 161 -9.06 -9.74 4.20
C ARG A 161 -10.42 -10.29 4.67
N THR A 162 -10.50 -10.62 5.95
CA THR A 162 -11.78 -10.94 6.60
C THR A 162 -12.08 -10.01 7.77
N ASP A 163 -13.27 -9.47 7.78
CA ASP A 163 -13.82 -8.66 8.86
C ASP A 163 -14.69 -9.48 9.83
N ALA A 164 -14.69 -10.82 9.69
CA ALA A 164 -15.58 -11.73 10.40
C ALA A 164 -15.37 -11.73 11.92
N ARG A 165 -14.15 -11.46 12.41
CA ARG A 165 -13.87 -11.43 13.85
C ARG A 165 -14.84 -10.52 14.60
N SER A 166 -15.17 -9.36 14.06
CA SER A 166 -16.06 -8.39 14.72
C SER A 166 -17.55 -8.63 14.48
N VAL A 167 -17.92 -9.46 13.50
CA VAL A 167 -19.31 -9.72 13.09
C VAL A 167 -19.78 -11.10 13.53
N GLU A 168 -18.97 -12.13 13.31
CA GLU A 168 -19.31 -13.54 13.52
C GLU A 168 -18.47 -14.20 14.63
N GLY A 169 -17.40 -13.52 15.08
CA GLY A 169 -16.47 -13.99 16.11
C GLY A 169 -15.24 -14.67 15.56
N MET A 170 -14.33 -15.03 16.48
CA MET A 170 -12.97 -15.48 16.15
C MET A 170 -12.94 -16.81 15.39
N ASP A 171 -13.78 -17.78 15.79
CA ASP A 171 -13.79 -19.11 15.17
C ASP A 171 -14.31 -19.04 13.73
N ALA A 172 -15.36 -18.26 13.48
CA ALA A 172 -15.87 -18.01 12.13
C ALA A 172 -14.85 -17.28 11.25
N ALA A 173 -14.07 -16.34 11.81
CA ALA A 173 -13.01 -15.68 11.08
C ALA A 173 -11.91 -16.65 10.63
N LEU A 174 -11.50 -17.58 11.50
CA LEU A 174 -10.56 -18.64 11.16
C LEU A 174 -11.11 -19.59 10.07
N ASP A 175 -12.37 -19.98 10.15
CA ASP A 175 -13.00 -20.88 9.17
C ASP A 175 -13.13 -20.21 7.79
N ARG A 176 -13.51 -18.93 7.74
CA ARG A 176 -13.50 -18.15 6.49
C ARG A 176 -12.08 -18.05 5.92
N ALA A 177 -11.10 -17.70 6.74
CA ALA A 177 -9.71 -17.56 6.33
C ALA A 177 -9.16 -18.86 5.71
N ARG A 178 -9.43 -20.05 6.31
CA ARG A 178 -9.07 -21.35 5.72
C ARG A 178 -9.66 -21.53 4.33
N THR A 179 -10.96 -21.23 4.19
CA THR A 179 -11.66 -21.34 2.91
C THR A 179 -11.09 -20.38 1.85
N TYR A 180 -10.61 -19.20 2.26
CA TYR A 180 -10.00 -18.23 1.35
C TYR A 180 -8.62 -18.68 0.87
N VAL A 181 -7.81 -19.29 1.75
CA VAL A 181 -6.54 -19.92 1.36
C VAL A 181 -6.79 -21.08 0.40
N GLU A 182 -7.76 -21.96 0.68
CA GLU A 182 -8.16 -23.05 -0.22
C GLU A 182 -8.69 -22.55 -1.58
N ALA A 183 -9.23 -21.34 -1.62
CA ALA A 183 -9.66 -20.69 -2.87
C ALA A 183 -8.51 -20.10 -3.69
N GLY A 184 -7.28 -20.01 -3.12
CA GLY A 184 -6.06 -19.57 -3.77
C GLY A 184 -5.58 -18.17 -3.35
N ALA A 185 -6.06 -17.63 -2.23
CA ALA A 185 -5.44 -16.43 -1.64
C ALA A 185 -4.01 -16.77 -1.21
N ASP A 186 -3.07 -15.89 -1.53
CA ASP A 186 -1.65 -16.06 -1.20
C ASP A 186 -1.33 -15.69 0.24
N GLY A 187 -2.13 -14.85 0.85
CA GLY A 187 -1.98 -14.39 2.22
C GLY A 187 -3.31 -13.96 2.83
N LEU A 188 -3.30 -13.65 4.12
CA LEU A 188 -4.48 -13.30 4.89
C LEU A 188 -4.30 -11.97 5.63
N PHE A 189 -5.39 -11.24 5.76
CA PHE A 189 -5.48 -10.03 6.55
C PHE A 189 -6.66 -10.15 7.53
N PRO A 190 -6.42 -10.62 8.78
CA PRO A 190 -7.46 -10.66 9.81
C PRO A 190 -7.68 -9.28 10.40
N GLU A 191 -8.81 -8.65 10.08
CA GLU A 191 -9.10 -7.29 10.52
C GLU A 191 -9.75 -7.23 11.90
N GLY A 192 -9.35 -6.22 12.68
CA GLY A 192 -10.01 -5.88 13.94
C GLY A 192 -9.79 -6.86 15.08
N LEU A 193 -8.65 -7.53 15.11
CA LEU A 193 -8.22 -8.32 16.28
C LEU A 193 -8.00 -7.38 17.47
N THR A 194 -8.47 -7.74 18.65
CA THR A 194 -8.50 -6.82 19.80
C THR A 194 -7.55 -7.19 20.92
N THR A 195 -6.91 -8.33 20.84
CA THR A 195 -5.96 -8.80 21.86
C THR A 195 -4.77 -9.52 21.21
N GLU A 196 -3.60 -9.45 21.82
CA GLU A 196 -2.42 -10.20 21.41
C GLU A 196 -2.68 -11.71 21.26
N ARG A 197 -3.56 -12.27 22.14
CA ARG A 197 -3.97 -13.67 22.03
C ARG A 197 -4.74 -13.98 20.74
N GLU A 198 -5.49 -13.03 20.21
CA GLU A 198 -6.19 -13.21 18.92
C GLU A 198 -5.19 -13.18 17.75
N PHE A 199 -4.17 -12.30 17.82
CA PHE A 199 -3.06 -12.32 16.86
C PHE A 199 -2.33 -13.67 16.90
N ALA A 200 -1.94 -14.16 18.09
CA ALA A 200 -1.30 -15.46 18.23
C ALA A 200 -2.14 -16.60 17.63
N ARG A 201 -3.46 -16.60 17.82
CA ARG A 201 -4.35 -17.64 17.25
C ARG A 201 -4.37 -17.65 15.73
N PHE A 202 -4.23 -16.51 15.07
CA PHE A 202 -4.10 -16.48 13.61
C PHE A 202 -2.71 -16.96 13.18
N GLY A 203 -1.64 -16.49 13.81
CA GLY A 203 -0.27 -16.94 13.53
C GLY A 203 -0.11 -18.45 13.65
N GLU A 204 -0.66 -19.06 14.71
CA GLU A 204 -0.61 -20.51 14.93
C GLU A 204 -1.48 -21.32 13.94
N ALA A 205 -2.44 -20.69 13.26
CA ALA A 205 -3.44 -21.40 12.46
C ALA A 205 -3.11 -21.47 10.96
N PHE A 206 -2.14 -20.70 10.47
CA PHE A 206 -1.86 -20.58 9.05
C PHE A 206 -0.35 -20.54 8.76
N ASP A 207 0.04 -21.19 7.67
CA ASP A 207 1.41 -21.20 7.12
C ASP A 207 1.54 -20.26 5.90
N VAL A 208 0.52 -19.41 5.62
CA VAL A 208 0.57 -18.41 4.55
C VAL A 208 0.86 -17.04 5.14
N PRO A 209 1.44 -16.10 4.37
CA PRO A 209 1.74 -14.75 4.84
C PRO A 209 0.55 -14.06 5.52
N LEU A 210 0.80 -13.52 6.72
CA LEU A 210 -0.19 -12.79 7.50
C LEU A 210 0.15 -11.30 7.54
N LEU A 211 -0.85 -10.46 7.25
CA LEU A 211 -0.74 -9.01 7.31
C LEU A 211 -1.41 -8.48 8.58
N ALA A 212 -0.67 -7.72 9.39
CA ALA A 212 -1.15 -7.00 10.56
C ALA A 212 -1.39 -5.53 10.27
N ASN A 213 -2.53 -5.00 10.74
CA ASN A 213 -2.90 -3.59 10.61
C ASN A 213 -2.67 -2.83 11.92
N MET A 214 -1.66 -1.96 11.95
CA MET A 214 -1.32 -1.11 13.10
C MET A 214 -1.85 0.32 12.91
N THR A 215 -3.16 0.43 12.57
CA THR A 215 -3.81 1.75 12.47
C THR A 215 -4.05 2.37 13.85
N GLU A 216 -3.77 3.66 13.99
CA GLU A 216 -4.00 4.43 15.19
C GLU A 216 -5.51 4.64 15.45
N PHE A 217 -5.88 4.75 16.72
CA PHE A 217 -7.26 4.99 17.19
C PHE A 217 -8.25 3.89 16.75
N GLY A 218 -7.75 2.71 16.39
CA GLY A 218 -8.55 1.54 16.06
C GLY A 218 -8.90 0.68 17.28
N LYS A 219 -9.50 -0.49 17.04
CA LYS A 219 -9.83 -1.46 18.09
C LYS A 219 -8.64 -2.35 18.47
N SER A 220 -7.70 -2.52 17.57
CA SER A 220 -6.51 -3.35 17.78
C SER A 220 -5.48 -2.63 18.66
N PRO A 221 -4.76 -3.35 19.53
CA PRO A 221 -3.61 -2.81 20.22
C PRO A 221 -2.52 -2.49 19.19
N LEU A 222 -1.75 -1.43 19.41
CA LEU A 222 -0.55 -1.14 18.63
C LEU A 222 0.58 -2.03 19.16
N LEU A 223 0.95 -3.04 18.39
CA LEU A 223 2.05 -3.95 18.70
C LEU A 223 3.31 -3.51 17.92
N GLU A 224 4.47 -3.76 18.52
CA GLU A 224 5.75 -3.58 17.84
C GLU A 224 5.89 -4.59 16.70
N ALA A 225 6.59 -4.21 15.62
CA ALA A 225 6.82 -5.11 14.47
C ALA A 225 7.52 -6.41 14.90
N SER A 226 8.52 -6.34 15.79
CA SER A 226 9.18 -7.51 16.36
C SER A 226 8.23 -8.44 17.12
N LYS A 227 7.22 -7.87 17.78
CA LYS A 227 6.21 -8.68 18.47
C LYS A 227 5.24 -9.36 17.51
N LEU A 228 4.89 -8.71 16.42
CA LEU A 228 4.08 -9.31 15.36
C LEU A 228 4.83 -10.46 14.66
N ASP A 229 6.12 -10.28 14.40
CA ASP A 229 7.00 -11.33 13.88
C ASP A 229 7.02 -12.56 14.80
N GLU A 230 7.22 -12.38 16.12
CA GLU A 230 7.11 -13.47 17.12
C GLU A 230 5.74 -14.18 17.12
N LEU A 231 4.68 -13.49 16.69
CA LEU A 231 3.32 -14.00 16.60
C LEU A 231 3.01 -14.64 15.24
N GLY A 232 3.98 -14.73 14.32
CA GLY A 232 3.87 -15.36 13.02
C GLY A 232 3.24 -14.47 11.95
N TYR A 233 3.47 -13.15 12.01
CA TYR A 233 3.05 -12.21 10.96
C TYR A 233 4.25 -11.83 10.10
N ASP A 234 4.02 -11.78 8.80
CA ASP A 234 5.05 -11.50 7.78
C ASP A 234 5.02 -10.06 7.28
N LEU A 235 3.85 -9.39 7.38
CA LEU A 235 3.68 -8.01 6.93
C LEU A 235 2.99 -7.18 8.02
N VAL A 236 3.47 -5.95 8.18
CA VAL A 236 2.78 -4.94 8.99
C VAL A 236 2.55 -3.67 8.19
N ILE A 237 1.32 -3.14 8.24
CA ILE A 237 0.97 -1.87 7.63
C ILE A 237 0.71 -0.79 8.70
N TYR A 238 1.12 0.44 8.37
CA TYR A 238 0.81 1.67 9.11
C TYR A 238 -0.03 2.57 8.19
N PRO A 239 -1.32 2.21 7.96
CA PRO A 239 -2.05 2.66 6.75
C PRO A 239 -2.32 4.15 6.69
N VAL A 240 -2.53 4.82 7.83
CA VAL A 240 -3.00 6.21 7.90
C VAL A 240 -2.00 7.14 8.60
N THR A 241 -0.94 6.60 9.18
CA THR A 241 0.05 7.34 10.00
C THR A 241 0.59 8.58 9.30
N SER A 242 1.06 8.45 8.07
CA SER A 242 1.64 9.57 7.30
C SER A 242 0.63 10.68 7.04
N LEU A 243 -0.60 10.34 6.66
CA LEU A 243 -1.67 11.32 6.44
C LEU A 243 -2.05 12.06 7.74
N ARG A 244 -2.19 11.33 8.86
CA ARG A 244 -2.54 11.93 10.17
C ARG A 244 -1.47 12.88 10.66
N LEU A 245 -0.20 12.48 10.54
CA LEU A 245 0.94 13.35 10.87
C LEU A 245 0.93 14.61 10.01
N ALA A 246 0.80 14.48 8.70
CA ALA A 246 0.76 15.61 7.77
C ALA A 246 -0.42 16.55 8.08
N MET A 247 -1.64 16.00 8.24
CA MET A 247 -2.84 16.80 8.50
C MET A 247 -2.77 17.55 9.81
N LYS A 248 -2.22 16.93 10.88
CA LYS A 248 -2.06 17.62 12.17
C LYS A 248 -1.06 18.75 12.08
N THR A 249 0.08 18.52 11.42
CA THR A 249 1.10 19.57 11.21
C THR A 249 0.58 20.72 10.35
N VAL A 250 -0.20 20.43 9.30
CA VAL A 250 -0.84 21.44 8.45
C VAL A 250 -1.85 22.27 9.25
N GLU A 251 -2.69 21.63 10.07
CA GLU A 251 -3.66 22.31 10.93
C GLU A 251 -2.95 23.31 11.85
N GLU A 252 -1.98 22.87 12.64
CA GLU A 252 -1.22 23.68 13.59
C GLU A 252 -0.44 24.82 12.90
N GLY A 253 0.16 24.51 11.74
CA GLY A 253 0.89 25.50 10.96
C GLY A 253 0.00 26.63 10.42
N PHE A 254 -1.20 26.32 9.96
CA PHE A 254 -2.12 27.35 9.44
C PHE A 254 -2.85 28.11 10.56
N GLU A 255 -3.06 27.51 11.74
CA GLU A 255 -3.47 28.25 12.95
C GLU A 255 -2.41 29.30 13.31
N THR A 256 -1.13 28.92 13.34
CA THR A 256 -0.02 29.84 13.59
C THR A 256 0.02 31.00 12.58
N ILE A 257 -0.17 30.74 11.29
CA ILE A 257 -0.19 31.81 10.27
C ILE A 257 -1.37 32.74 10.47
N GLN A 258 -2.53 32.26 10.91
CA GLN A 258 -3.67 33.14 11.25
C GLN A 258 -3.42 34.04 12.47
N GLU A 259 -2.63 33.57 13.44
CA GLU A 259 -2.29 34.32 14.65
C GLU A 259 -1.15 35.32 14.44
N GLU A 260 -0.13 34.92 13.67
CA GLU A 260 1.12 35.68 13.50
C GLU A 260 1.22 36.49 12.20
N ASP A 261 0.27 36.32 11.25
CA ASP A 261 0.30 36.85 9.87
C ASP A 261 1.57 36.45 9.07
N THR A 262 2.28 35.39 9.49
CA THR A 262 3.53 34.93 8.88
C THR A 262 3.79 33.47 9.23
N GLN A 263 4.54 32.77 8.37
CA GLN A 263 5.05 31.41 8.62
C GLN A 263 6.49 31.40 9.17
N GLN A 264 7.03 32.53 9.59
CA GLN A 264 8.44 32.67 9.96
C GLN A 264 8.85 31.76 11.13
N SER A 265 8.00 31.59 12.13
CA SER A 265 8.24 30.71 13.27
C SER A 265 8.26 29.22 12.93
N LEU A 266 7.63 28.82 11.82
CA LEU A 266 7.49 27.44 11.38
C LEU A 266 8.66 26.92 10.52
N LEU A 267 9.60 27.78 10.12
CA LEU A 267 10.67 27.40 9.18
C LEU A 267 11.56 26.25 9.69
N GLY A 268 11.67 26.09 11.01
CA GLY A 268 12.45 25.00 11.63
C GLY A 268 11.81 23.63 11.49
N ASP A 269 10.48 23.57 11.32
CA ASP A 269 9.69 22.35 11.23
C ASP A 269 9.35 21.97 9.77
N MET A 270 9.72 22.81 8.80
CA MET A 270 9.46 22.57 7.39
C MET A 270 10.59 21.80 6.73
N GLN A 271 10.23 20.91 5.79
CA GLN A 271 11.20 20.34 4.86
C GLN A 271 11.87 21.46 4.07
N THR A 272 13.20 21.48 4.05
CA THR A 272 13.95 22.50 3.30
C THR A 272 13.81 22.32 1.79
N ARG A 273 14.03 23.40 1.02
CA ARG A 273 14.06 23.33 -0.44
C ARG A 273 15.13 22.36 -0.94
N SER A 274 16.31 22.35 -0.34
CA SER A 274 17.38 21.42 -0.68
C SER A 274 16.98 19.98 -0.45
N GLY A 275 16.45 19.65 0.74
CA GLY A 275 15.97 18.29 1.04
C GLY A 275 14.86 17.81 0.10
N LEU A 276 13.93 18.70 -0.27
CA LEU A 276 12.91 18.37 -1.27
C LEU A 276 13.52 18.08 -2.65
N TYR A 277 14.53 18.88 -3.08
CA TYR A 277 15.20 18.69 -4.37
C TYR A 277 16.08 17.42 -4.39
N GLU A 278 16.69 17.06 -3.28
CA GLU A 278 17.41 15.80 -3.11
C GLU A 278 16.45 14.62 -3.24
N LEU A 279 15.37 14.61 -2.50
CA LEU A 279 14.32 13.57 -2.58
C LEU A 279 13.76 13.42 -4.01
N LEU A 280 13.52 14.53 -4.71
CA LEU A 280 13.07 14.54 -6.11
C LEU A 280 14.17 14.23 -7.13
N GLN A 281 15.42 14.02 -6.69
CA GLN A 281 16.57 13.77 -7.55
C GLN A 281 16.77 14.88 -8.63
N TYR A 282 16.53 16.14 -8.27
CA TYR A 282 16.49 17.27 -9.20
C TYR A 282 17.77 17.39 -10.04
N SER A 283 18.96 17.17 -9.45
CA SER A 283 20.24 17.19 -10.15
C SER A 283 20.34 16.16 -11.27
N ARG A 284 19.77 14.97 -11.10
CA ARG A 284 19.76 13.92 -12.14
C ARG A 284 18.93 14.32 -13.36
N TYR A 285 17.83 15.06 -13.16
CA TYR A 285 17.04 15.61 -14.27
C TYR A 285 17.83 16.66 -15.06
N ASN A 286 18.55 17.57 -14.38
CA ASN A 286 19.40 18.54 -15.04
C ASN A 286 20.54 17.85 -15.84
N THR A 287 21.22 16.88 -15.22
CA THR A 287 22.28 16.14 -15.91
C THR A 287 21.75 15.40 -17.14
N PHE A 288 20.55 14.79 -17.04
CA PHE A 288 19.93 14.13 -18.18
C PHE A 288 19.61 15.13 -19.29
N ASP A 289 19.02 16.29 -18.98
CA ASP A 289 18.68 17.33 -19.94
C ASP A 289 19.94 17.88 -20.63
N ASP A 290 20.97 18.23 -19.85
CA ASP A 290 22.25 18.70 -20.35
C ASP A 290 22.94 17.68 -21.29
N SER A 291 22.83 16.38 -21.00
CA SER A 291 23.39 15.32 -21.84
C SER A 291 22.75 15.27 -23.23
N ILE A 292 21.46 15.59 -23.34
CA ILE A 292 20.75 15.63 -24.62
C ILE A 292 21.11 16.88 -25.40
N TYR A 293 21.16 18.05 -24.74
CA TYR A 293 21.48 19.31 -25.42
C TYR A 293 22.95 19.43 -25.86
N ASN A 294 23.86 18.81 -25.12
CA ASN A 294 25.32 18.86 -25.40
C ASN A 294 25.80 17.68 -26.23
N PHE A 295 24.92 16.87 -26.76
CA PHE A 295 25.27 15.73 -27.60
C PHE A 295 25.64 16.22 -29.02
N SER A 296 26.66 15.58 -29.65
CA SER A 296 27.05 15.80 -31.03
C SER A 296 27.09 14.50 -31.82
N LEU A 297 26.70 14.55 -33.07
CA LEU A 297 26.89 13.44 -34.01
C LEU A 297 28.28 13.58 -34.68
N ASP A 298 29.03 12.49 -34.70
CA ASP A 298 30.23 12.43 -35.58
C ASP A 298 29.81 12.32 -37.04
N ASP A 299 30.74 12.68 -37.96
CA ASP A 299 30.52 12.64 -39.41
C ASP A 299 30.15 11.22 -39.92
N ASP A 300 30.41 10.17 -39.14
CA ASP A 300 30.05 8.78 -39.44
C ASP A 300 28.71 8.35 -38.82
N GLY A 301 28.00 9.25 -38.17
CA GLY A 301 26.71 9.00 -37.54
C GLY A 301 26.78 8.25 -36.20
N SER A 302 27.95 8.14 -35.57
CA SER A 302 28.11 7.58 -34.22
C SER A 302 27.96 8.68 -33.16
N GLU A 303 27.25 8.38 -32.08
CA GLU A 303 27.06 9.28 -30.93
C GLU A 303 28.34 9.34 -30.10
N THR A 304 28.99 10.51 -29.99
CA THR A 304 30.05 10.71 -29.00
C THR A 304 29.56 11.57 -27.86
N GLY A 305 29.47 10.97 -26.69
CA GLY A 305 29.24 11.71 -25.45
C GLY A 305 30.48 12.57 -25.13
N THR A 306 30.35 13.89 -25.11
CA THR A 306 31.39 14.74 -24.52
C THR A 306 31.37 14.55 -23.01
N GLU A 307 32.38 13.88 -22.46
CA GLU A 307 32.67 13.94 -21.04
C GLU A 307 32.95 15.40 -20.67
N GLY A 308 31.93 16.04 -20.06
CA GLY A 308 32.05 17.38 -19.51
C GLY A 308 32.96 17.38 -18.28
N THR A 309 33.97 18.15 -18.30
CA THR A 309 34.85 18.46 -17.16
C THR A 309 34.18 19.34 -16.13
#